data_fb6b4c5fb23af94f8c97782d956daca9
#
_entry.id   fb6b4c5fb23af94f8c97782d956daca9
#
_cell.length_a   1.000
_cell.length_b   1.000
_cell.length_c   1.000
_cell.angle_alpha   90.00
_cell.angle_beta   90.00
_cell.angle_gamma   90.00
#
_symmetry.space_group_name_H-M   'P 1'
#
loop_
_entity.id
_entity.type
_entity.pdbx_description
1 polymer ?
#
loop_
_entity_poly.entity_id
_entity_poly.type
_entity_poly.pdbx_seq_one_letter_code
_entity_poly.pdbx_strand_id
1 'polypeptide(L)'
;MNGIVIDARVVMDSGEGVTHVVPIYEGYALHHAIHQLDLAEKDLTAYLTKILAQEGYIFTTLAEQEIFRDIKEQLSYVAMDIKKEPDVSRETSELDRQYKAGMESGGLHEILVRSIRGDMDVRREMFGNVVLSGGTTSMPVLANRLAHQLPKGESQGDCITG
;
A
#
# COMPACT_ATOMS: atom_id res chain seq x y z
N MET A 1 11.19 6.71 -36.59
CA MET A 1 11.43 7.65 -35.47
C MET A 1 11.64 6.80 -34.25
N ASN A 2 12.89 6.65 -33.79
CA ASN A 2 13.18 5.96 -32.52
C ASN A 2 12.72 6.89 -31.38
N GLY A 3 11.56 6.59 -30.79
CA GLY A 3 11.13 7.29 -29.59
C GLY A 3 12.14 7.05 -28.49
N ILE A 4 12.61 8.08 -27.84
CA ILE A 4 13.40 7.99 -26.62
C ILE A 4 12.47 7.32 -25.58
N VAL A 5 12.81 6.10 -25.18
CA VAL A 5 12.11 5.41 -24.09
C VAL A 5 12.65 6.02 -22.81
N ILE A 6 11.86 6.89 -22.19
CA ILE A 6 12.16 7.45 -20.89
C ILE A 6 11.88 6.37 -19.85
N ASP A 7 12.92 5.90 -19.15
CA ASP A 7 12.78 4.93 -18.06
C ASP A 7 12.47 5.67 -16.75
N ALA A 8 11.19 5.93 -16.54
CA ALA A 8 10.69 6.54 -15.33
C ALA A 8 9.70 5.59 -14.65
N ARG A 9 9.93 5.25 -13.38
CA ARG A 9 9.10 4.34 -12.59
C ARG A 9 9.06 4.76 -11.13
N VAL A 10 8.04 4.31 -10.40
CA VAL A 10 7.97 4.45 -8.96
C VAL A 10 7.89 3.08 -8.31
N VAL A 11 8.77 2.81 -7.38
CA VAL A 11 8.75 1.58 -6.58
C VAL A 11 8.11 1.89 -5.24
N MET A 12 7.04 1.18 -4.90
CA MET A 12 6.48 1.15 -3.55
C MET A 12 6.86 -0.19 -2.92
N ASP A 13 7.73 -0.14 -1.93
CA ASP A 13 8.15 -1.29 -1.16
C ASP A 13 7.52 -1.25 0.22
N SER A 14 6.65 -2.21 0.52
CA SER A 14 5.96 -2.33 1.80
C SER A 14 6.30 -3.68 2.43
N GLY A 15 7.30 -3.65 3.28
CA GLY A 15 7.83 -4.82 3.97
C GLY A 15 7.26 -5.00 5.37
N GLU A 16 8.08 -5.52 6.28
CA GLU A 16 7.71 -5.84 7.64
C GLU A 16 7.52 -4.59 8.53
N GLY A 17 8.40 -3.59 8.41
CA GLY A 17 8.49 -2.49 9.37
C GLY A 17 8.04 -1.12 8.83
N VAL A 18 8.27 -0.85 7.56
CA VAL A 18 8.02 0.45 6.93
C VAL A 18 7.62 0.28 5.46
N THR A 19 6.94 1.28 4.93
CA THR A 19 6.66 1.40 3.51
C THR A 19 7.49 2.53 2.91
N HIS A 20 8.25 2.24 1.88
CA HIS A 20 9.02 3.22 1.12
C HIS A 20 8.40 3.44 -0.27
N VAL A 21 8.42 4.69 -0.72
CA VAL A 21 8.09 5.05 -2.09
C VAL A 21 9.29 5.75 -2.70
N VAL A 22 9.87 5.13 -3.72
CA VAL A 22 11.11 5.56 -4.37
C VAL A 22 10.85 5.80 -5.84
N PRO A 23 10.79 7.05 -6.31
CA PRO A 23 10.76 7.36 -7.72
C PRO A 23 12.16 7.20 -8.33
N ILE A 24 12.20 6.57 -9.52
CA ILE A 24 13.43 6.27 -10.25
C ILE A 24 13.29 6.84 -11.66
N TYR A 25 14.29 7.62 -12.07
CA TYR A 25 14.38 8.19 -13.40
C TYR A 25 15.74 7.84 -14.03
N GLU A 26 15.72 7.24 -15.21
CA GLU A 26 16.92 6.79 -15.93
C GLU A 26 17.92 5.99 -15.05
N GLY A 27 17.38 5.15 -14.16
CA GLY A 27 18.16 4.31 -13.25
C GLY A 27 18.61 4.99 -11.95
N TYR A 28 18.31 6.28 -11.75
CA TYR A 28 18.68 7.04 -10.55
C TYR A 28 17.47 7.34 -9.67
N ALA A 29 17.61 7.11 -8.37
CA ALA A 29 16.57 7.47 -7.41
C ALA A 29 16.50 8.99 -7.22
N LEU A 30 15.29 9.54 -7.27
CA LEU A 30 15.04 10.97 -7.01
C LEU A 30 14.92 11.19 -5.50
N HIS A 31 16.05 11.42 -4.82
CA HIS A 31 16.13 11.48 -3.36
C HIS A 31 15.18 12.48 -2.71
N HIS A 32 14.93 13.62 -3.36
CA HIS A 32 14.05 14.66 -2.84
C HIS A 32 12.56 14.26 -2.84
N ALA A 33 12.19 13.25 -3.62
CA ALA A 33 10.83 12.74 -3.76
C ALA A 33 10.64 11.34 -3.13
N ILE A 34 11.64 10.83 -2.41
CA ILE A 34 11.49 9.61 -1.61
C ILE A 34 10.62 9.92 -0.40
N HIS A 35 9.63 9.09 -0.18
CA HIS A 35 8.78 9.15 1.00
C HIS A 35 8.79 7.83 1.76
N GLN A 36 8.68 7.94 3.08
CA GLN A 36 8.52 6.81 3.99
C GLN A 36 7.22 6.96 4.75
N LEU A 37 6.58 5.83 4.99
CA LEU A 37 5.42 5.69 5.86
C LEU A 37 5.71 4.61 6.89
N ASP A 38 5.53 4.93 8.15
CA ASP A 38 5.62 3.98 9.26
C ASP A 38 4.30 3.20 9.38
N LEU A 39 3.94 2.52 8.31
CA LEU A 39 2.84 1.59 8.19
C LEU A 39 3.30 0.41 7.34
N ALA A 40 3.29 -0.77 7.93
CA ALA A 40 3.74 -1.98 7.28
C ALA A 40 3.11 -3.24 7.91
N GLU A 41 3.66 -4.40 7.59
CA GLU A 41 3.14 -5.69 8.03
C GLU A 41 2.99 -5.82 9.56
N LYS A 42 3.92 -5.26 10.34
CA LYS A 42 3.86 -5.29 11.82
C LYS A 42 2.62 -4.60 12.36
N ASP A 43 2.26 -3.45 11.79
CA ASP A 43 1.11 -2.67 12.24
C ASP A 43 -0.20 -3.39 11.92
N LEU A 44 -0.27 -3.98 10.72
CA LEU A 44 -1.42 -4.81 10.31
C LEU A 44 -1.54 -6.04 11.21
N THR A 45 -0.43 -6.69 11.54
CA THR A 45 -0.39 -7.85 12.42
C THR A 45 -0.83 -7.48 13.84
N ALA A 46 -0.26 -6.42 14.41
CA ALA A 46 -0.63 -5.93 15.74
C ALA A 46 -2.11 -5.56 15.82
N TYR A 47 -2.62 -4.97 14.76
CA TYR A 47 -4.01 -4.58 14.66
C TYR A 47 -4.95 -5.79 14.59
N LEU A 48 -4.67 -6.76 13.73
CA LEU A 48 -5.46 -7.99 13.63
C LEU A 48 -5.43 -8.78 14.95
N THR A 49 -4.27 -8.84 15.63
CA THR A 49 -4.15 -9.45 16.97
C THR A 49 -5.08 -8.78 17.96
N LYS A 50 -5.18 -7.45 17.93
CA LYS A 50 -6.07 -6.69 18.81
C LYS A 50 -7.55 -7.03 18.55
N ILE A 51 -7.97 -7.12 17.29
CA ILE A 51 -9.35 -7.49 16.93
C ILE A 51 -9.67 -8.89 17.44
N LEU A 52 -8.82 -9.87 17.14
CA LEU A 52 -9.03 -11.25 17.55
C LEU A 52 -9.04 -11.41 19.08
N ALA A 53 -8.22 -10.64 19.80
CA ALA A 53 -8.25 -10.63 21.26
C ALA A 53 -9.59 -10.09 21.81
N GLN A 54 -10.22 -9.12 21.16
CA GLN A 54 -11.56 -8.64 21.52
C GLN A 54 -12.64 -9.72 21.33
N GLU A 55 -12.49 -10.56 20.31
CA GLU A 55 -13.34 -11.72 20.06
C GLU A 55 -13.00 -12.94 20.96
N GLY A 56 -12.04 -12.82 21.87
CA GLY A 56 -11.66 -13.87 22.83
C GLY A 56 -10.55 -14.81 22.33
N TYR A 57 -9.96 -14.56 21.16
CA TYR A 57 -8.85 -15.35 20.65
C TYR A 57 -7.53 -14.72 21.08
N ILE A 58 -6.81 -15.37 22.01
CA ILE A 58 -5.53 -14.86 22.53
C ILE A 58 -4.42 -15.80 22.06
N PHE A 59 -3.47 -15.27 21.33
CA PHE A 59 -2.31 -15.99 20.81
C PHE A 59 -1.08 -15.63 21.65
N THR A 60 -0.62 -16.57 22.48
CA THR A 60 0.48 -16.35 23.45
C THR A 60 1.73 -17.12 23.13
N THR A 61 1.61 -18.25 22.44
CA THR A 61 2.73 -19.11 22.10
C THR A 61 3.28 -18.82 20.71
N LEU A 62 4.56 -19.16 20.46
CA LEU A 62 5.17 -19.01 19.14
C LEU A 62 4.43 -19.80 18.05
N ALA A 63 3.95 -21.01 18.38
CA ALA A 63 3.18 -21.82 17.44
C ALA A 63 1.84 -21.16 17.07
N GLU A 64 1.17 -20.53 18.03
CA GLU A 64 -0.07 -19.77 17.77
C GLU A 64 0.20 -18.51 16.94
N GLN A 65 1.34 -17.86 17.11
CA GLN A 65 1.74 -16.72 16.30
C GLN A 65 1.99 -17.11 14.82
N GLU A 66 2.53 -18.29 14.56
CA GLU A 66 2.65 -18.82 13.19
C GLU A 66 1.28 -19.10 12.56
N ILE A 67 0.37 -19.74 13.29
CA ILE A 67 -1.03 -19.93 12.83
C ILE A 67 -1.69 -18.59 12.52
N PHE A 68 -1.47 -17.61 13.38
CA PHE A 68 -1.98 -16.26 13.19
C PHE A 68 -1.43 -15.59 11.90
N ARG A 69 -0.15 -15.77 11.64
CA ARG A 69 0.50 -15.30 10.41
C ARG A 69 -0.12 -15.95 9.18
N ASP A 70 -0.33 -17.26 9.22
CA ASP A 70 -1.00 -18.00 8.13
C ASP A 70 -2.42 -17.50 7.89
N ILE A 71 -3.19 -17.26 8.96
CA ILE A 71 -4.54 -16.68 8.89
C ILE A 71 -4.48 -15.30 8.19
N LYS A 72 -3.56 -14.44 8.61
CA LYS A 72 -3.38 -13.12 7.99
C LYS A 72 -3.08 -13.24 6.49
N GLU A 73 -2.12 -14.06 6.12
CA GLU A 73 -1.67 -14.20 4.73
C GLU A 73 -2.74 -14.81 3.81
N GLN A 74 -3.54 -15.77 4.33
CA GLN A 74 -4.54 -16.48 3.53
C GLN A 74 -5.90 -15.80 3.49
N LEU A 75 -6.30 -15.13 4.56
CA LEU A 75 -7.66 -14.59 4.70
C LEU A 75 -7.74 -13.07 4.58
N SER A 76 -6.63 -12.34 4.75
CA SER A 76 -6.65 -10.88 4.61
C SER A 76 -6.69 -10.44 3.15
N TYR A 77 -7.52 -9.46 2.86
CA TYR A 77 -7.60 -8.83 1.55
C TYR A 77 -7.87 -7.33 1.70
N VAL A 78 -7.66 -6.57 0.64
CA VAL A 78 -7.95 -5.14 0.62
C VAL A 78 -9.29 -4.91 -0.07
N ALA A 79 -10.25 -4.32 0.64
CA ALA A 79 -11.55 -3.99 0.06
C ALA A 79 -11.42 -2.94 -1.06
N MET A 80 -12.08 -3.13 -2.19
CA MET A 80 -12.13 -2.14 -3.28
C MET A 80 -12.91 -0.89 -2.87
N ASP A 81 -14.04 -1.08 -2.18
CA ASP A 81 -14.90 0.00 -1.69
C ASP A 81 -15.47 -0.41 -0.33
N ILE A 82 -14.93 0.19 0.72
CA ILE A 82 -15.32 -0.09 2.12
C ILE A 82 -16.83 0.10 2.36
N LYS A 83 -17.48 0.99 1.58
CA LYS A 83 -18.91 1.26 1.75
C LYS A 83 -19.81 0.20 1.15
N LYS A 84 -19.29 -0.63 0.26
CA LYS A 84 -20.05 -1.70 -0.43
C LYS A 84 -19.79 -3.08 0.16
N GLU A 85 -18.81 -3.23 1.02
CA GLU A 85 -18.55 -4.47 1.73
C GLU A 85 -19.67 -4.70 2.77
N PRO A 86 -20.31 -5.88 2.77
CA PRO A 86 -21.42 -6.15 3.71
C PRO A 86 -20.90 -6.24 5.16
N ASP A 87 -21.64 -5.66 6.05
CA ASP A 87 -21.72 -5.68 7.53
C ASP A 87 -20.54 -6.15 8.43
N VAL A 88 -19.56 -6.90 7.93
CA VAL A 88 -18.29 -7.19 8.62
C VAL A 88 -17.49 -5.90 8.83
N SER A 89 -17.83 -4.86 8.07
CA SER A 89 -17.13 -3.57 8.03
C SER A 89 -17.59 -2.55 9.07
N ARG A 90 -18.61 -2.79 9.89
CA ARG A 90 -19.02 -1.79 10.89
C ARG A 90 -17.94 -1.56 11.95
N GLU A 91 -17.29 -2.62 12.39
CA GLU A 91 -16.16 -2.53 13.32
C GLU A 91 -14.89 -2.05 12.62
N THR A 92 -14.65 -2.49 11.38
CA THR A 92 -13.53 -2.06 10.55
C THR A 92 -13.61 -0.59 10.14
N SER A 93 -14.84 -0.06 9.95
CA SER A 93 -15.06 1.36 9.61
C SER A 93 -14.69 2.31 10.76
N GLU A 94 -14.92 1.90 12.00
CA GLU A 94 -14.52 2.67 13.19
C GLU A 94 -13.01 2.68 13.36
N LEU A 95 -12.37 1.62 12.96
CA LEU A 95 -10.93 1.43 12.98
C LEU A 95 -10.21 2.12 11.83
N ASP A 96 -10.79 2.15 10.63
CA ASP A 96 -10.31 2.97 9.52
C ASP A 96 -10.32 4.47 9.92
N ARG A 97 -11.27 4.89 10.74
CA ARG A 97 -11.29 6.23 11.35
C ARG A 97 -10.20 6.42 12.41
N GLN A 98 -9.96 5.46 13.28
CA GLN A 98 -8.88 5.53 14.27
C GLN A 98 -7.51 5.48 13.62
N TYR A 99 -7.34 4.70 12.56
CA TYR A 99 -6.11 4.64 11.79
C TYR A 99 -5.85 5.94 11.02
N LYS A 100 -6.87 6.54 10.42
CA LYS A 100 -6.77 7.88 9.80
C LYS A 100 -6.50 8.99 10.82
N ALA A 101 -7.09 8.91 12.00
CA ALA A 101 -6.90 9.91 13.05
C ALA A 101 -5.52 9.85 13.73
N GLY A 102 -4.82 8.70 13.66
CA GLY A 102 -3.49 8.53 14.22
C GLY A 102 -2.34 8.77 13.23
N MET A 103 -2.61 8.88 11.93
CA MET A 103 -1.60 9.06 10.90
C MET A 103 -1.78 10.39 10.18
N GLU A 104 -0.97 11.38 10.52
CA GLU A 104 -0.90 12.66 9.80
C GLU A 104 -0.39 12.52 8.35
N SER A 105 0.17 11.37 8.00
CA SER A 105 0.87 11.12 6.75
C SER A 105 -0.03 10.73 5.56
N GLY A 106 -1.33 10.54 5.77
CA GLY A 106 -2.24 10.09 4.70
C GLY A 106 -2.14 8.58 4.38
N GLY A 107 -2.93 8.11 3.43
CA GLY A 107 -2.94 6.71 2.99
C GLY A 107 -1.83 6.36 2.00
N LEU A 108 -1.62 5.06 1.74
CA LEU A 108 -0.62 4.56 0.78
C LEU A 108 -0.70 5.25 -0.59
N HIS A 109 -1.90 5.47 -1.11
CA HIS A 109 -2.11 6.16 -2.39
C HIS A 109 -1.71 7.64 -2.35
N GLU A 110 -1.90 8.33 -1.22
CA GLU A 110 -1.54 9.75 -1.08
C GLU A 110 -0.02 9.93 -1.08
N ILE A 111 0.71 9.04 -0.41
CA ILE A 111 2.17 9.06 -0.39
C ILE A 111 2.73 8.76 -1.77
N LEU A 112 2.15 7.77 -2.47
CA LEU A 112 2.52 7.45 -3.84
C LEU A 112 2.32 8.67 -4.76
N VAL A 113 1.16 9.31 -4.70
CA VAL A 113 0.87 10.53 -5.48
C VAL A 113 1.80 11.68 -5.11
N ARG A 114 2.11 11.86 -3.82
CA ARG A 114 3.03 12.90 -3.35
C ARG A 114 4.44 12.69 -3.90
N SER A 115 4.93 11.45 -3.87
CA SER A 115 6.23 11.08 -4.42
C SER A 115 6.31 11.36 -5.93
N ILE A 116 5.30 10.94 -6.70
CA ILE A 116 5.24 11.17 -8.15
C ILE A 116 5.17 12.66 -8.48
N ARG A 117 4.44 13.45 -7.70
CA ARG A 117 4.29 14.90 -7.93
C ARG A 117 5.53 15.71 -7.53
N GLY A 118 6.48 15.09 -6.84
CA GLY A 118 7.74 15.72 -6.46
C GLY A 118 8.60 16.14 -7.67
N ASP A 119 8.39 15.52 -8.85
CA ASP A 119 9.04 15.90 -10.10
C ASP A 119 8.02 16.10 -11.20
N MET A 120 7.92 17.34 -11.73
CA MET A 120 6.90 17.73 -12.70
C MET A 120 7.16 17.18 -14.10
N ASP A 121 8.39 16.96 -14.46
CA ASP A 121 8.77 16.67 -15.85
C ASP A 121 8.53 15.21 -16.23
N VAL A 122 8.64 14.27 -15.26
CA VAL A 122 8.55 12.82 -15.49
C VAL A 122 7.34 12.15 -14.83
N ARG A 123 6.48 12.93 -14.17
CA ARG A 123 5.34 12.39 -13.39
C ARG A 123 4.36 11.57 -14.23
N ARG A 124 4.16 11.94 -15.51
CA ARG A 124 3.22 11.24 -16.39
C ARG A 124 3.67 9.80 -16.65
N GLU A 125 4.95 9.63 -16.91
CA GLU A 125 5.57 8.33 -17.12
C GLU A 125 5.56 7.50 -15.84
N MET A 126 5.80 8.13 -14.70
CA MET A 126 5.78 7.46 -13.39
C MET A 126 4.40 6.95 -12.98
N PHE A 127 3.31 7.69 -13.29
CA PHE A 127 1.96 7.20 -13.05
C PHE A 127 1.61 5.95 -13.86
N GLY A 128 2.22 5.79 -15.04
CA GLY A 128 2.08 4.60 -15.88
C GLY A 128 2.97 3.42 -15.47
N ASN A 129 3.96 3.64 -14.58
CA ASN A 129 4.98 2.65 -14.23
C ASN A 129 5.16 2.54 -12.72
N VAL A 130 4.15 2.03 -12.03
CA VAL A 130 4.18 1.76 -10.60
C VAL A 130 4.53 0.31 -10.36
N VAL A 131 5.60 0.05 -9.61
CA VAL A 131 6.07 -1.27 -9.21
C VAL A 131 5.80 -1.47 -7.72
N LEU A 132 5.14 -2.56 -7.39
CA LEU A 132 4.87 -2.95 -6.00
C LEU A 132 5.87 -4.03 -5.57
N SER A 133 6.42 -3.90 -4.35
CA SER A 133 7.37 -4.83 -3.75
C SER A 133 7.09 -4.98 -2.25
N GLY A 134 7.49 -6.11 -1.69
CA GLY A 134 7.32 -6.43 -0.27
C GLY A 134 6.04 -7.21 0.04
N GLY A 135 6.04 -7.95 1.16
CA GLY A 135 4.97 -8.88 1.54
C GLY A 135 3.59 -8.24 1.68
N THR A 136 3.52 -7.02 2.20
CA THR A 136 2.25 -6.28 2.35
C THR A 136 1.61 -5.97 1.00
N THR A 137 2.41 -5.75 -0.05
CA THR A 137 1.87 -5.44 -1.39
C THR A 137 1.27 -6.66 -2.09
N SER A 138 1.58 -7.86 -1.62
CA SER A 138 1.01 -9.12 -2.13
C SER A 138 -0.43 -9.36 -1.67
N MET A 139 -0.98 -8.51 -0.80
CA MET A 139 -2.39 -8.63 -0.40
C MET A 139 -3.32 -8.57 -1.60
N PRO A 140 -4.28 -9.51 -1.70
CA PRO A 140 -5.27 -9.51 -2.77
C PRO A 140 -5.96 -8.15 -2.92
N VAL A 141 -6.18 -7.72 -4.16
CA VAL A 141 -6.88 -6.48 -4.52
C VAL A 141 -6.13 -5.18 -4.25
N LEU A 142 -5.01 -5.17 -3.51
CA LEU A 142 -4.28 -3.93 -3.19
C LEU A 142 -3.84 -3.18 -4.46
N ALA A 143 -3.24 -3.88 -5.43
CA ALA A 143 -2.80 -3.28 -6.69
C ALA A 143 -3.97 -2.63 -7.45
N ASN A 144 -5.11 -3.33 -7.54
CA ASN A 144 -6.31 -2.83 -8.21
C ASN A 144 -6.89 -1.60 -7.49
N ARG A 145 -6.90 -1.60 -6.16
CA ARG A 145 -7.37 -0.47 -5.37
C ARG A 145 -6.46 0.74 -5.56
N LEU A 146 -5.14 0.57 -5.53
CA LEU A 146 -4.20 1.64 -5.82
C LEU A 146 -4.40 2.21 -7.21
N ALA A 147 -4.51 1.36 -8.24
CA ALA A 147 -4.81 1.79 -9.61
C ALA A 147 -6.10 2.60 -9.72
N HIS A 148 -7.12 2.23 -8.93
CA HIS A 148 -8.40 2.94 -8.93
C HIS A 148 -8.33 4.29 -8.20
N GLN A 149 -7.46 4.42 -7.21
CA GLN A 149 -7.29 5.64 -6.40
C GLN A 149 -6.30 6.63 -7.01
N LEU A 150 -5.43 6.17 -7.91
CA LEU A 150 -4.52 7.07 -8.64
C LEU A 150 -5.28 7.97 -9.62
N PRO A 151 -4.82 9.22 -9.85
CA PRO A 151 -5.47 10.15 -10.76
C PRO A 151 -5.52 9.63 -12.19
N LYS A 152 -6.71 9.31 -12.70
CA LYS A 152 -6.93 8.75 -14.05
C LYS A 152 -6.60 9.70 -15.19
N GLY A 153 -6.43 10.98 -14.92
CA GLY A 153 -6.13 11.99 -15.96
C GLY A 153 -4.65 12.06 -16.36
N GLU A 154 -3.78 11.41 -15.62
CA GLU A 154 -2.33 11.45 -15.83
C GLU A 154 -1.75 10.08 -16.25
N SER A 155 -2.53 9.02 -16.12
CA SER A 155 -2.14 7.67 -16.55
C SER A 155 -2.89 7.24 -17.80
N GLN A 156 -2.21 7.13 -18.94
CA GLN A 156 -2.66 6.33 -20.07
C GLN A 156 -1.87 5.01 -20.04
N GLY A 157 -2.38 4.01 -19.35
CA GLY A 157 -1.85 2.66 -19.36
C GLY A 157 -2.01 1.96 -18.01
N ASP A 158 -2.66 0.80 -18.03
CA ASP A 158 -2.77 -0.12 -16.90
C ASP A 158 -1.43 -0.85 -16.71
N CYS A 159 -0.47 -0.24 -16.01
CA CYS A 159 0.79 -0.90 -15.69
C CYS A 159 1.14 -0.75 -14.22
N ILE A 160 0.40 -1.48 -13.36
CA ILE A 160 0.88 -1.84 -12.04
C ILE A 160 1.38 -3.28 -12.13
N THR A 161 2.69 -3.47 -11.98
CA THR A 161 3.32 -4.79 -11.92
C THR A 161 3.68 -5.11 -10.47
N GLY A 162 3.22 -6.24 -10.00
CA GLY A 162 3.55 -6.82 -8.69
C GLY A 162 4.37 -8.09 -8.84
#